data_d05cc0789bf3ce29204174ad24ede68a
#
_entry.id   d05cc0789bf3ce29204174ad24ede68a
#
_cell.length_a   1.000
_cell.length_b   1.000
_cell.length_c   1.000
_cell.angle_alpha   90.00
_cell.angle_beta   90.00
_cell.angle_gamma   90.00
#
_symmetry.space_group_name_H-M   'P 1'
#
loop_
_entity.id
_entity.type
_entity.pdbx_description
1 polymer ?
#
loop_
_entity_poly.entity_id
_entity_poly.type
_entity_poly.pdbx_seq_one_letter_code
_entity_poly.pdbx_strand_id
1 'polypeptide(L)'
;VTDPDRILAERCAELQHNPLGWVRQFYGWGEPGILEHEPGPEQWQADLLGHIGRELAAGRSPVRVAVSSGHGTGKSTLMAMVRGWAMSTMAGTKGVVTANTFNQLRTKTLPEFAKWHHLQLNAHWFRGTGAYRYALQ
;
A
#
# COMPACT_ATOMS: atom_id res chain seq x y z
N VAL A 1 -6.75 -23.54 -17.59
CA VAL A 1 -6.22 -22.20 -17.80
C VAL A 1 -6.30 -21.44 -16.50
N THR A 2 -5.16 -20.96 -16.04
CA THR A 2 -5.09 -20.22 -14.79
C THR A 2 -5.31 -18.73 -15.07
N ASP A 3 -6.35 -18.15 -14.50
CA ASP A 3 -6.61 -16.73 -14.61
C ASP A 3 -5.65 -15.97 -13.68
N PRO A 4 -4.79 -15.09 -14.20
CA PRO A 4 -3.85 -14.33 -13.38
C PRO A 4 -4.54 -13.51 -12.27
N ASP A 5 -5.69 -12.92 -12.57
CA ASP A 5 -6.44 -12.15 -11.57
C ASP A 5 -6.98 -13.02 -10.45
N ARG A 6 -7.35 -14.26 -10.75
CA ARG A 6 -7.77 -15.20 -9.72
C ARG A 6 -6.63 -15.53 -8.78
N ILE A 7 -5.43 -15.75 -9.31
CA ILE A 7 -4.24 -16.02 -8.49
C ILE A 7 -3.96 -14.83 -7.57
N LEU A 8 -4.00 -13.61 -8.12
CA LEU A 8 -3.79 -12.40 -7.33
C LEU A 8 -4.86 -12.25 -6.23
N ALA A 9 -6.10 -12.55 -6.54
CA ALA A 9 -7.20 -12.48 -5.58
C ALA A 9 -7.02 -13.49 -4.43
N GLU A 10 -6.62 -14.72 -4.75
CA GLU A 10 -6.32 -15.74 -3.75
C GLU A 10 -5.18 -15.31 -2.83
N ARG A 11 -4.12 -14.71 -3.39
CA ARG A 11 -3.02 -14.18 -2.60
C ARG A 11 -3.44 -13.01 -1.72
N CYS A 12 -4.28 -12.13 -2.21
CA CYS A 12 -4.82 -11.05 -1.38
C CYS A 12 -5.61 -11.58 -0.19
N ALA A 13 -6.41 -12.63 -0.38
CA ALA A 13 -7.14 -13.25 0.71
C ALA A 13 -6.21 -13.81 1.79
N GLU A 14 -5.11 -14.43 1.38
CA GLU A 14 -4.11 -14.97 2.30
C GLU A 14 -3.36 -13.88 3.07
N LEU A 15 -3.21 -12.69 2.48
CA LEU A 15 -2.42 -11.60 3.02
C LEU A 15 -3.27 -10.54 3.76
N GLN A 16 -4.52 -10.84 4.07
CA GLN A 16 -5.43 -9.91 4.72
C GLN A 16 -4.89 -9.37 6.05
N HIS A 17 -4.16 -10.18 6.80
CA HIS A 17 -3.53 -9.77 8.06
C HIS A 17 -2.01 -9.72 7.95
N ASN A 18 -1.47 -9.59 6.74
CA ASN A 18 -0.03 -9.58 6.52
C ASN A 18 0.35 -8.49 5.52
N PRO A 19 0.34 -7.22 5.92
CA PRO A 19 0.69 -6.13 5.00
C PRO A 19 2.13 -6.20 4.50
N LEU A 20 3.07 -6.66 5.31
CA LEU A 20 4.45 -6.82 4.87
C LEU A 20 4.57 -7.86 3.75
N GLY A 21 3.90 -9.00 3.89
CA GLY A 21 3.86 -10.02 2.85
C GLY A 21 3.24 -9.50 1.56
N TRP A 22 2.17 -8.72 1.68
CA TRP A 22 1.53 -8.11 0.52
C TRP A 22 2.48 -7.15 -0.20
N VAL A 23 3.13 -6.26 0.53
CA VAL A 23 4.08 -5.30 -0.04
C VAL A 23 5.23 -6.03 -0.76
N ARG A 24 5.76 -7.09 -0.17
CA ARG A 24 6.84 -7.87 -0.79
C ARG A 24 6.41 -8.58 -2.06
N GLN A 25 5.15 -8.99 -2.17
CA GLN A 25 4.66 -9.79 -3.30
C GLN A 25 4.01 -8.96 -4.41
N PHE A 26 3.41 -7.81 -4.08
CA PHE A 26 2.58 -7.06 -5.02
C PHE A 26 3.29 -5.88 -5.69
N TYR A 27 4.52 -5.60 -5.34
CA TYR A 27 5.37 -4.67 -6.07
C TYR A 27 6.49 -5.44 -6.77
N GLY A 28 6.88 -4.97 -7.94
CA GLY A 28 7.92 -5.62 -8.73
C GLY A 28 9.34 -5.31 -8.25
N TRP A 29 9.66 -5.65 -7.03
CA TRP A 29 10.99 -5.44 -6.45
C TRP A 29 12.06 -6.16 -7.26
N GLY A 30 13.09 -5.43 -7.68
CA GLY A 30 14.19 -6.00 -8.45
C GLY A 30 13.89 -6.22 -9.93
N GLU A 31 12.66 -6.04 -10.35
CA GLU A 31 12.29 -6.17 -11.77
C GLU A 31 12.69 -4.91 -12.56
N PRO A 32 12.92 -5.03 -13.89
CA PRO A 32 13.27 -3.87 -14.70
C PRO A 32 12.26 -2.72 -14.53
N GLY A 33 12.78 -1.52 -14.32
CA GLY A 33 11.98 -0.31 -14.10
C GLY A 33 12.40 0.45 -12.85
N ILE A 34 11.48 1.17 -12.24
CA ILE A 34 11.75 2.05 -11.11
C ILE A 34 12.31 1.28 -9.90
N LEU A 35 11.86 0.05 -9.69
CA LEU A 35 12.28 -0.78 -8.55
C LEU A 35 13.41 -1.74 -8.86
N GLU A 36 14.07 -1.59 -10.00
CA GLU A 36 15.11 -2.52 -10.45
C GLU A 36 16.21 -2.75 -9.43
N HIS A 37 16.63 -1.70 -8.72
CA HIS A 37 17.69 -1.77 -7.73
C HIS A 37 17.18 -1.77 -6.28
N GLU A 38 15.87 -1.92 -6.10
CA GLU A 38 15.26 -1.96 -4.80
C GLU A 38 14.86 -3.40 -4.44
N PRO A 39 15.47 -3.99 -3.41
CA PRO A 39 15.18 -5.39 -3.05
C PRO A 39 13.86 -5.54 -2.26
N GLY A 40 13.31 -4.47 -1.74
CA GLY A 40 12.10 -4.48 -0.94
C GLY A 40 11.90 -3.17 -0.20
N PRO A 41 10.93 -3.09 0.70
CA PRO A 41 10.75 -1.89 1.53
C PRO A 41 11.97 -1.68 2.44
N GLU A 42 12.17 -0.44 2.87
CA GLU A 42 13.21 -0.15 3.84
C GLU A 42 12.94 -0.86 5.16
N GLN A 43 13.98 -1.10 5.95
CA GLN A 43 13.86 -1.90 7.17
C GLN A 43 12.82 -1.33 8.14
N TRP A 44 12.79 -0.01 8.35
CA TRP A 44 11.82 0.59 9.24
C TRP A 44 10.37 0.46 8.73
N GLN A 45 10.18 0.49 7.41
CA GLN A 45 8.88 0.25 6.78
C GLN A 45 8.46 -1.21 7.00
N ALA A 46 9.38 -2.14 6.80
CA ALA A 46 9.12 -3.56 7.02
C ALA A 46 8.77 -3.84 8.49
N ASP A 47 9.48 -3.23 9.43
CA ASP A 47 9.21 -3.39 10.85
C ASP A 47 7.81 -2.87 11.22
N LEU A 48 7.41 -1.73 10.68
CA LEU A 48 6.09 -1.17 10.94
C LEU A 48 4.97 -2.01 10.32
N LEU A 49 5.16 -2.44 9.08
CA LEU A 49 4.18 -3.30 8.40
C LEU A 49 4.03 -4.64 9.14
N GLY A 50 5.14 -5.19 9.61
CA GLY A 50 5.13 -6.40 10.43
C GLY A 50 4.39 -6.22 11.76
N HIS A 51 4.56 -5.07 12.40
CA HIS A 51 3.84 -4.72 13.63
C HIS A 51 2.32 -4.67 13.38
N ILE A 52 1.89 -3.99 12.33
CA ILE A 52 0.47 -3.93 11.98
C ILE A 52 -0.09 -5.33 11.78
N GLY A 53 0.62 -6.17 11.06
CA GLY A 53 0.19 -7.55 10.82
C GLY A 53 0.04 -8.36 12.09
N ARG A 54 1.01 -8.27 13.00
CA ARG A 54 0.95 -8.97 14.29
C ARG A 54 -0.22 -8.50 15.14
N GLU A 55 -0.49 -7.21 15.18
CA GLU A 55 -1.62 -6.66 15.93
C GLU A 55 -2.96 -7.17 15.38
N LEU A 56 -3.12 -7.17 14.05
CA LEU A 56 -4.33 -7.68 13.41
C LEU A 56 -4.49 -9.19 13.64
N ALA A 57 -3.43 -9.97 13.50
CA ALA A 57 -3.47 -11.41 13.72
C ALA A 57 -3.82 -11.76 15.16
N ALA A 58 -3.43 -10.93 16.13
CA ALA A 58 -3.77 -11.08 17.53
C ALA A 58 -5.20 -10.57 17.88
N GLY A 59 -5.93 -10.06 16.90
CA GLY A 59 -7.28 -9.54 17.11
C GLY A 59 -7.31 -8.17 17.79
N ARG A 60 -6.19 -7.46 17.86
CA ARG A 60 -6.13 -6.13 18.45
C ARG A 60 -6.56 -5.08 17.43
N SER A 61 -7.60 -4.34 17.77
CA SER A 61 -8.18 -3.29 16.89
C SER A 61 -8.77 -2.18 17.75
N PRO A 62 -8.64 -0.91 17.36
CA PRO A 62 -7.91 -0.45 16.19
C PRO A 62 -6.38 -0.48 16.38
N VAL A 63 -5.64 -0.65 15.28
CA VAL A 63 -4.20 -0.50 15.29
C VAL A 63 -3.85 0.97 15.06
N ARG A 64 -3.11 1.55 15.99
CA ARG A 64 -2.71 2.97 15.93
C ARG A 64 -1.21 3.06 15.83
N VAL A 65 -0.73 3.82 14.86
CA VAL A 65 0.69 3.98 14.60
C VAL A 65 0.99 5.46 14.38
N ALA A 66 2.08 5.91 14.98
CA ALA A 66 2.62 7.24 14.75
C ALA A 66 4.06 7.12 14.26
N VAL A 67 4.41 7.88 13.23
CA VAL A 67 5.77 7.90 12.68
C VAL A 67 6.28 9.33 12.72
N SER A 68 7.42 9.53 13.36
CA SER A 68 8.11 10.80 13.39
C SER A 68 9.49 10.61 12.76
N SER A 69 9.74 11.32 11.67
CA SER A 69 11.03 11.27 10.97
C SER A 69 11.21 12.51 10.12
N GLY A 70 12.42 12.74 9.62
CA GLY A 70 12.71 13.85 8.73
C GLY A 70 12.06 13.72 7.35
N HIS A 71 12.22 14.74 6.52
CA HIS A 71 11.74 14.69 5.14
C HIS A 71 12.53 13.68 4.30
N GLY A 72 11.87 13.10 3.29
CA GLY A 72 12.52 12.19 2.35
C GLY A 72 12.84 10.81 2.91
N THR A 73 12.23 10.41 4.03
CA THR A 73 12.50 9.12 4.67
C THR A 73 11.54 8.00 4.26
N GLY A 74 10.59 8.28 3.36
CA GLY A 74 9.68 7.24 2.87
C GLY A 74 8.37 7.12 3.64
N LYS A 75 7.94 8.15 4.39
CA LYS A 75 6.66 8.13 5.11
C LYS A 75 5.47 8.07 4.17
N SER A 76 5.48 8.89 3.12
CA SER A 76 4.41 8.90 2.12
C SER A 76 4.37 7.58 1.34
N THR A 77 5.52 6.99 1.08
CA THR A 77 5.64 5.66 0.48
C THR A 77 4.98 4.60 1.36
N LEU A 78 5.25 4.63 2.66
CA LEU A 78 4.63 3.70 3.60
C LEU A 78 3.11 3.86 3.60
N MET A 79 2.60 5.09 3.62
CA MET A 79 1.16 5.35 3.55
C MET A 79 0.55 4.79 2.25
N ALA A 80 1.25 4.95 1.14
CA ALA A 80 0.83 4.40 -0.15
C ALA A 80 0.77 2.87 -0.12
N MET A 81 1.76 2.22 0.50
CA MET A 81 1.79 0.76 0.66
C MET A 81 0.65 0.26 1.53
N VAL A 82 0.40 0.90 2.66
CA VAL A 82 -0.71 0.53 3.55
C VAL A 82 -2.06 0.69 2.85
N ARG A 83 -2.25 1.77 2.11
CA ARG A 83 -3.45 1.98 1.30
C ARG A 83 -3.63 0.86 0.28
N GLY A 84 -2.58 0.55 -0.47
CA GLY A 84 -2.61 -0.50 -1.48
C GLY A 84 -3.00 -1.85 -0.89
N TRP A 85 -2.40 -2.23 0.22
CA TRP A 85 -2.72 -3.45 0.94
C TRP A 85 -4.17 -3.48 1.43
N ALA A 86 -4.61 -2.43 2.10
CA ALA A 86 -5.95 -2.39 2.66
C ALA A 86 -7.03 -2.45 1.57
N MET A 87 -6.86 -1.69 0.50
CA MET A 87 -7.81 -1.67 -0.61
C MET A 87 -7.84 -3.00 -1.37
N SER A 88 -6.72 -3.71 -1.42
CA SER A 88 -6.59 -4.97 -2.17
C SER A 88 -7.07 -6.19 -1.39
N THR A 89 -6.94 -6.18 -0.08
CA THR A 89 -7.15 -7.38 0.75
C THR A 89 -8.42 -7.36 1.59
N MET A 90 -9.06 -6.22 1.75
CA MET A 90 -10.25 -6.07 2.59
C MET A 90 -11.40 -5.46 1.79
N ALA A 91 -12.47 -6.23 1.62
CA ALA A 91 -13.66 -5.78 0.90
C ALA A 91 -14.31 -4.58 1.61
N GLY A 92 -14.74 -3.60 0.82
CA GLY A 92 -15.44 -2.44 1.36
C GLY A 92 -14.56 -1.47 2.15
N THR A 93 -13.25 -1.57 2.01
CA THR A 93 -12.32 -0.67 2.70
C THR A 93 -12.56 0.78 2.29
N LYS A 94 -12.63 1.64 3.31
CA LYS A 94 -12.73 3.09 3.14
C LYS A 94 -11.60 3.74 3.91
N GLY A 95 -10.93 4.70 3.29
CA GLY A 95 -9.83 5.40 3.91
C GLY A 95 -9.92 6.89 3.65
N VAL A 96 -9.35 7.65 4.57
CA VAL A 96 -9.25 9.10 4.46
C VAL A 96 -7.80 9.50 4.66
N VAL A 97 -7.29 10.35 3.78
CA VAL A 97 -5.95 10.91 3.90
C VAL A 97 -6.07 12.42 4.06
N THR A 98 -5.39 12.94 5.05
CA THR A 98 -5.39 14.37 5.34
C THR A 98 -3.98 14.92 5.43
N ALA A 99 -3.85 16.21 5.25
CA ALA A 99 -2.60 16.95 5.41
C ALA A 99 -2.91 18.34 5.98
N ASN A 100 -1.87 19.06 6.41
CA ASN A 100 -2.05 20.40 6.96
C ASN A 100 -2.63 21.39 5.96
N THR A 101 -2.31 21.23 4.66
CA THR A 101 -2.85 22.07 3.59
C THR A 101 -3.27 21.20 2.42
N PHE A 102 -4.23 21.68 1.65
CA PHE A 102 -4.64 21.03 0.41
C PHE A 102 -3.50 21.00 -0.60
N ASN A 103 -2.69 22.05 -0.64
CA ASN A 103 -1.55 22.11 -1.54
C ASN A 103 -0.52 21.03 -1.25
N GLN A 104 -0.22 20.76 0.02
CA GLN A 104 0.68 19.68 0.41
C GLN A 104 0.13 18.32 -0.02
N LEU A 105 -1.16 18.09 0.19
CA LEU A 105 -1.82 16.87 -0.22
C LEU A 105 -1.71 16.67 -1.74
N ARG A 106 -2.04 17.70 -2.51
CA ARG A 106 -2.08 17.66 -3.96
C ARG A 106 -0.70 17.52 -4.60
N THR A 107 0.32 18.18 -4.05
CA THR A 107 1.64 18.25 -4.68
C THR A 107 2.63 17.20 -4.19
N LYS A 108 2.42 16.63 -3.01
CA LYS A 108 3.36 15.68 -2.39
C LYS A 108 2.74 14.31 -2.13
N THR A 109 1.64 14.26 -1.38
CA THR A 109 1.06 12.99 -0.94
C THR A 109 0.39 12.21 -2.07
N LEU A 110 -0.48 12.86 -2.82
CA LEU A 110 -1.26 12.18 -3.87
C LEU A 110 -0.42 11.74 -5.06
N PRO A 111 0.58 12.51 -5.52
CA PRO A 111 1.50 12.01 -6.55
C PRO A 111 2.26 10.76 -6.13
N GLU A 112 2.68 10.68 -4.88
CA GLU A 112 3.34 9.48 -4.34
C GLU A 112 2.38 8.29 -4.31
N PHE A 113 1.14 8.49 -3.91
CA PHE A 113 0.10 7.46 -3.96
C PHE A 113 -0.13 6.96 -5.38
N ALA A 114 -0.22 7.86 -6.36
CA ALA A 114 -0.40 7.50 -7.75
C ALA A 114 0.78 6.68 -8.28
N LYS A 115 1.99 7.09 -7.98
CA LYS A 115 3.21 6.37 -8.35
C LYS A 115 3.18 4.93 -7.85
N TRP A 116 2.94 4.72 -6.56
CA TRP A 116 2.95 3.39 -5.96
C TRP A 116 1.75 2.56 -6.40
N HIS A 117 0.61 3.19 -6.69
CA HIS A 117 -0.52 2.49 -7.26
C HIS A 117 -0.15 1.85 -8.62
N HIS A 118 0.50 2.60 -9.50
CA HIS A 118 0.91 2.08 -10.80
C HIS A 118 1.95 0.95 -10.73
N LEU A 119 2.68 0.85 -9.63
CA LEU A 119 3.67 -0.22 -9.43
C LEU A 119 3.06 -1.52 -8.91
N GLN A 120 1.78 -1.53 -8.52
CA GLN A 120 1.12 -2.74 -8.04
C GLN A 120 0.82 -3.72 -9.17
N LEU A 121 0.95 -5.01 -8.89
CA LEU A 121 0.58 -6.07 -9.85
C LEU A 121 -0.92 -6.05 -10.17
N ASN A 122 -1.74 -5.60 -9.24
CA ASN A 122 -3.19 -5.50 -9.39
C ASN A 122 -3.69 -4.07 -9.62
N ALA A 123 -2.85 -3.20 -10.14
CA ALA A 123 -3.21 -1.81 -10.39
C ALA A 123 -4.49 -1.67 -11.25
N HIS A 124 -4.67 -2.58 -12.19
CA HIS A 124 -5.81 -2.58 -13.12
C HIS A 124 -7.16 -2.90 -12.46
N TRP A 125 -7.17 -3.36 -11.20
CA TRP A 125 -8.41 -3.58 -10.47
C TRP A 125 -9.09 -2.28 -10.04
N PHE A 126 -8.33 -1.19 -9.98
CA PHE A 126 -8.80 0.08 -9.43
C PHE A 126 -8.80 1.16 -10.50
N ARG A 127 -9.74 2.08 -10.37
CA ARG A 127 -9.77 3.28 -11.21
C ARG A 127 -9.79 4.53 -10.33
N GLY A 128 -9.17 5.59 -10.82
CA GLY A 128 -9.29 6.89 -10.20
C GLY A 128 -10.62 7.54 -10.59
N THR A 129 -11.38 7.97 -9.60
CA THR A 129 -12.65 8.69 -9.80
C THR A 129 -12.55 10.06 -9.14
N GLY A 130 -12.88 11.11 -9.92
CA GLY A 130 -12.60 12.47 -9.48
C GLY A 130 -11.09 12.69 -9.39
N ALA A 131 -10.66 13.77 -8.79
CA ALA A 131 -9.25 14.13 -8.78
C ALA A 131 -8.37 13.13 -8.01
N TYR A 132 -8.90 12.41 -7.02
CA TYR A 132 -8.04 11.73 -6.05
C TYR A 132 -8.69 10.51 -5.39
N ARG A 133 -9.52 9.79 -6.10
CA ARG A 133 -10.18 8.60 -5.57
C ARG A 133 -9.81 7.37 -6.37
N TYR A 134 -9.59 6.28 -5.66
CA TYR A 134 -9.44 4.96 -6.27
C TYR A 134 -10.56 4.07 -5.78
N ALA A 135 -11.18 3.35 -6.68
CA ALA A 135 -12.24 2.42 -6.37
C ALA A 135 -12.04 1.12 -7.15
N LEU A 136 -12.45 0.02 -6.57
CA LEU A 136 -12.47 -1.26 -7.26
C LEU A 136 -13.43 -1.18 -8.45
N GLN A 137 -13.00 -1.69 -9.58
CA GLN A 137 -13.81 -1.75 -10.79
C GLN A 137 -14.83 -2.87 -10.73
#